data_45427ff67c63fc03e6eaec29bf9ee409
#
_entry.id   45427ff67c63fc03e6eaec29bf9ee409
#
_cell.length_a   1.000
_cell.length_b   1.000
_cell.length_c   1.000
_cell.angle_alpha   90.00
_cell.angle_beta   90.00
_cell.angle_gamma   90.00
#
_symmetry.space_group_name_H-M   'P 1'
#
loop_
_entity.id
_entity.type
_entity.pdbx_description
1 polymer ?
#
loop_
_entity_poly.entity_id
_entity_poly.type
_entity_poly.pdbx_seq_one_letter_code
_entity_poly.pdbx_strand_id
1 'polypeptide(L)'
;MKKLLLLAILALPIMAMAQKKNKTAEKYAKTITADDLKTRLFIVASAENEGRDTPSPGLEKAGDYIETNFKNFGLLPGNNGGYRQHYPLFRDSVLSSQLIVNGMSFESLKDYMAQSSNYTMGMAFSEFVFAGYGIVDDQRNDYKDLDVTGKLVVVLDGTPEGYKPAQQGMRSPASWFGKTVSAQKKAAAAVIIVGGNFPRRAGGGQGNWNIRGYSASVMPPVFTVSETVAAALMGPDGEKILTNAKTNVPSAKTYKANVNLGFAKTTTTGSAANILGVVEGTDKKDEWVIVTAHYDHVGMRNGNIYYGADDDGSGTVSVIEMAEAFAKAKAEGKGPRRSILFMTVSGEEHGLWGSAHYADNPIYPLEKTTVNLNIDMIGRVGSEYQKIDDSANYVYIIGDDKKLTLDRKYNDPKDPNRFYYRSDHYNFAEKGIPIIFYFNGVHKDYHQPGDTPDKINYPLMEKRARLVFFTAWEMANRDEMLKRDIPLTK
;
A
#
# COMPACT_ATOMS: atom_id res chain seq x y z
N MET A 1 15.75 75.32 -13.08
CA MET A 1 14.34 75.02 -12.85
C MET A 1 14.17 73.51 -12.83
N LYS A 2 14.13 72.92 -11.63
CA LYS A 2 13.97 71.48 -11.40
C LYS A 2 12.48 71.19 -11.21
N LYS A 3 11.86 70.37 -12.09
CA LYS A 3 10.50 69.89 -11.94
C LYS A 3 10.51 68.67 -11.03
N LEU A 4 9.94 68.80 -9.83
CA LEU A 4 9.60 67.67 -8.95
C LEU A 4 8.37 66.97 -9.52
N LEU A 5 8.49 65.68 -9.87
CA LEU A 5 7.36 64.80 -10.16
C LEU A 5 6.92 64.14 -8.83
N LEU A 6 5.74 64.50 -8.35
CA LEU A 6 5.10 63.80 -7.21
C LEU A 6 4.48 62.52 -7.76
N LEU A 7 4.99 61.37 -7.33
CA LEU A 7 4.33 60.08 -7.50
C LEU A 7 3.33 59.89 -6.35
N ALA A 8 2.04 60.02 -6.65
CA ALA A 8 0.98 59.62 -5.75
C ALA A 8 0.83 58.10 -5.77
N ILE A 9 1.32 57.42 -4.74
CA ILE A 9 1.08 56.00 -4.51
C ILE A 9 -0.37 55.86 -4.00
N LEU A 10 -1.26 55.38 -4.89
CA LEU A 10 -2.61 54.96 -4.49
C LEU A 10 -2.47 53.66 -3.68
N ALA A 11 -2.52 53.74 -2.37
CA ALA A 11 -2.71 52.61 -1.47
C ALA A 11 -4.16 52.12 -1.60
N LEU A 12 -4.38 51.13 -2.47
CA LEU A 12 -5.63 50.37 -2.45
C LEU A 12 -5.68 49.56 -1.14
N PRO A 13 -6.75 49.71 -0.31
CA PRO A 13 -6.92 48.87 0.83
C PRO A 13 -7.15 47.45 0.32
N ILE A 14 -6.23 46.54 0.60
CA ILE A 14 -6.48 45.11 0.53
C ILE A 14 -7.56 44.81 1.55
N MET A 15 -8.81 44.82 1.12
CA MET A 15 -9.90 44.28 1.93
C MET A 15 -9.59 42.78 2.09
N ALA A 16 -9.00 42.43 3.21
CA ALA A 16 -9.06 41.05 3.72
C ALA A 16 -10.54 40.75 3.92
N MET A 17 -11.14 40.10 2.92
CA MET A 17 -12.48 39.53 3.08
C MET A 17 -12.38 38.49 4.18
N ALA A 18 -12.66 38.88 5.43
CA ALA A 18 -12.91 37.93 6.48
C ALA A 18 -14.05 37.03 6.04
N GLN A 19 -13.72 35.79 5.71
CA GLN A 19 -14.67 34.82 5.22
C GLN A 19 -15.76 34.63 6.27
N LYS A 20 -17.01 34.94 5.91
CA LYS A 20 -18.16 34.82 6.80
C LYS A 20 -18.22 33.38 7.33
N LYS A 21 -18.07 33.18 8.65
CA LYS A 21 -18.18 31.87 9.29
C LYS A 21 -19.48 31.19 8.85
N ASN A 22 -19.40 29.98 8.33
CA ASN A 22 -20.58 29.22 7.95
C ASN A 22 -21.19 28.59 9.22
N LYS A 23 -22.16 29.30 9.82
CA LYS A 23 -22.83 28.83 11.04
C LYS A 23 -23.51 27.46 10.89
N THR A 24 -23.97 27.14 9.70
CA THR A 24 -24.56 25.82 9.40
C THR A 24 -23.49 24.73 9.48
N ALA A 25 -22.36 24.90 8.80
CA ALA A 25 -21.24 23.96 8.90
C ALA A 25 -20.74 23.83 10.35
N GLU A 26 -20.61 24.96 11.08
CA GLU A 26 -20.18 24.94 12.50
C GLU A 26 -21.15 24.12 13.37
N LYS A 27 -22.47 24.21 13.12
CA LYS A 27 -23.48 23.43 13.86
C LYS A 27 -23.23 21.93 13.75
N TYR A 28 -23.04 21.45 12.55
CA TYR A 28 -22.89 20.00 12.30
C TYR A 28 -21.46 19.54 12.60
N ALA A 29 -20.42 20.34 12.39
CA ALA A 29 -19.06 20.02 12.81
C ALA A 29 -18.98 19.73 14.32
N LYS A 30 -19.78 20.43 15.14
CA LYS A 30 -19.82 20.21 16.61
C LYS A 30 -20.39 18.85 17.01
N THR A 31 -21.09 18.13 16.11
CA THR A 31 -21.55 16.77 16.41
C THR A 31 -20.45 15.72 16.29
N ILE A 32 -19.30 16.08 15.70
CA ILE A 32 -18.10 15.26 15.72
C ILE A 32 -17.39 15.55 17.06
N THR A 33 -17.40 14.59 17.98
CA THR A 33 -16.86 14.80 19.32
C THR A 33 -15.71 13.83 19.66
N ALA A 34 -14.83 14.26 20.58
CA ALA A 34 -13.75 13.42 21.07
C ALA A 34 -14.27 12.13 21.72
N ASP A 35 -15.40 12.19 22.42
CA ASP A 35 -16.01 11.05 23.10
C ASP A 35 -16.60 10.03 22.12
N ASP A 36 -17.28 10.50 21.06
CA ASP A 36 -17.83 9.61 20.03
C ASP A 36 -16.71 8.96 19.23
N LEU A 37 -15.70 9.74 18.81
CA LEU A 37 -14.48 9.21 18.15
C LEU A 37 -13.80 8.15 19.02
N LYS A 38 -13.66 8.39 20.33
CA LYS A 38 -13.09 7.44 21.27
C LYS A 38 -13.92 6.17 21.36
N THR A 39 -15.22 6.29 21.55
CA THR A 39 -16.13 5.15 21.68
C THR A 39 -16.05 4.24 20.45
N ARG A 40 -16.08 4.82 19.26
CA ARG A 40 -16.00 4.09 18.00
C ARG A 40 -14.62 3.43 17.81
N LEU A 41 -13.56 4.15 18.16
CA LEU A 41 -12.19 3.64 17.96
C LEU A 41 -11.90 2.43 18.86
N PHE A 42 -12.40 2.42 20.10
CA PHE A 42 -12.27 1.25 20.98
C PHE A 42 -13.00 0.00 20.44
N ILE A 43 -13.98 0.19 19.53
CA ILE A 43 -14.63 -0.93 18.83
C ILE A 43 -13.81 -1.33 17.60
N VAL A 44 -13.46 -0.37 16.73
CA VAL A 44 -12.74 -0.64 15.48
C VAL A 44 -11.37 -1.23 15.74
N ALA A 45 -10.61 -0.68 16.69
CA ALA A 45 -9.29 -1.16 17.08
C ALA A 45 -9.33 -2.08 18.33
N SER A 46 -10.40 -2.89 18.47
CA SER A 46 -10.52 -3.87 19.56
C SER A 46 -9.74 -5.14 19.29
N ALA A 47 -9.50 -5.92 20.35
CA ALA A 47 -8.89 -7.25 20.24
C ALA A 47 -9.76 -8.22 19.43
N GLU A 48 -11.09 -8.06 19.44
CA GLU A 48 -12.04 -8.89 18.71
C GLU A 48 -11.88 -8.80 17.18
N ASN A 49 -11.36 -7.68 16.71
CA ASN A 49 -11.08 -7.44 15.30
C ASN A 49 -9.69 -7.90 14.85
N GLU A 50 -8.89 -8.49 15.77
CA GLU A 50 -7.64 -9.18 15.44
C GLU A 50 -6.67 -8.39 14.56
N GLY A 51 -6.70 -7.04 14.65
CA GLY A 51 -5.89 -6.14 13.84
C GLY A 51 -6.31 -6.03 12.38
N ARG A 52 -7.48 -6.50 11.99
CA ARG A 52 -8.19 -6.22 10.71
C ARG A 52 -7.39 -6.50 9.43
N ASP A 53 -6.56 -7.57 9.41
CA ASP A 53 -5.79 -7.92 8.20
C ASP A 53 -6.70 -8.24 7.00
N THR A 54 -6.25 -7.92 5.81
CA THR A 54 -6.98 -8.18 4.56
C THR A 54 -6.48 -9.45 3.86
N PRO A 55 -7.31 -10.52 3.71
CA PRO A 55 -8.63 -10.72 4.31
C PRO A 55 -8.54 -11.43 5.67
N SER A 56 -9.42 -11.10 6.59
CA SER A 56 -9.55 -11.82 7.86
C SER A 56 -10.97 -11.72 8.42
N PRO A 57 -11.33 -12.60 9.38
CA PRO A 57 -12.60 -12.45 10.12
C PRO A 57 -12.69 -11.12 10.88
N GLY A 58 -11.56 -10.60 11.37
CA GLY A 58 -11.50 -9.30 12.05
C GLY A 58 -11.82 -8.13 11.13
N LEU A 59 -11.34 -8.18 9.87
CA LEU A 59 -11.70 -7.20 8.85
C LEU A 59 -13.21 -7.21 8.58
N GLU A 60 -13.82 -8.39 8.44
CA GLU A 60 -15.26 -8.53 8.19
C GLU A 60 -16.10 -7.93 9.33
N LYS A 61 -15.72 -8.20 10.61
CA LYS A 61 -16.39 -7.62 11.78
C LYS A 61 -16.31 -6.09 11.78
N ALA A 62 -15.14 -5.52 11.47
CA ALA A 62 -14.98 -4.08 11.35
C ALA A 62 -15.83 -3.51 10.20
N GLY A 63 -15.88 -4.20 9.07
CA GLY A 63 -16.74 -3.85 7.94
C GLY A 63 -18.22 -3.87 8.31
N ASP A 64 -18.68 -4.91 9.03
CA ASP A 64 -20.08 -5.01 9.54
C ASP A 64 -20.42 -3.83 10.47
N TYR A 65 -19.48 -3.44 11.33
CA TYR A 65 -19.65 -2.29 12.22
C TYR A 65 -19.83 -0.98 11.43
N ILE A 66 -18.98 -0.74 10.44
CA ILE A 66 -19.03 0.47 9.59
C ILE A 66 -20.35 0.50 8.80
N GLU A 67 -20.69 -0.60 8.15
CA GLU A 67 -21.92 -0.74 7.38
C GLU A 67 -23.16 -0.50 8.24
N THR A 68 -23.19 -1.05 9.46
CA THR A 68 -24.27 -0.86 10.43
C THR A 68 -24.43 0.62 10.82
N ASN A 69 -23.33 1.33 11.03
CA ASN A 69 -23.37 2.76 11.33
C ASN A 69 -23.94 3.54 10.14
N PHE A 70 -23.48 3.29 8.92
CA PHE A 70 -24.01 3.97 7.73
C PHE A 70 -25.53 3.75 7.56
N LYS A 71 -26.01 2.51 7.79
CA LYS A 71 -27.44 2.20 7.79
C LYS A 71 -28.21 2.97 8.86
N ASN A 72 -27.69 2.97 10.09
CA ASN A 72 -28.34 3.63 11.23
C ASN A 72 -28.44 5.15 11.04
N PHE A 73 -27.48 5.77 10.36
CA PHE A 73 -27.51 7.20 10.03
C PHE A 73 -28.42 7.52 8.85
N GLY A 74 -28.96 6.51 8.15
CA GLY A 74 -29.81 6.69 6.98
C GLY A 74 -29.05 7.08 5.72
N LEU A 75 -27.76 6.73 5.59
CA LEU A 75 -27.03 6.84 4.33
C LEU A 75 -27.66 5.89 3.29
N LEU A 76 -27.62 6.31 2.04
CA LEU A 76 -27.97 5.40 0.94
C LEU A 76 -26.81 4.41 0.71
N PRO A 77 -27.13 3.17 0.27
CA PRO A 77 -26.12 2.21 -0.14
C PRO A 77 -25.29 2.77 -1.30
N GLY A 78 -23.97 2.68 -1.18
CA GLY A 78 -23.03 3.24 -2.16
C GLY A 78 -22.76 2.32 -3.35
N ASN A 79 -23.29 1.11 -3.38
CA ASN A 79 -23.08 0.13 -4.47
C ASN A 79 -24.38 -0.60 -4.81
N ASN A 80 -25.03 -0.24 -5.92
CA ASN A 80 -26.14 -0.99 -6.55
C ASN A 80 -27.10 -1.69 -5.56
N GLY A 81 -27.52 -0.99 -4.50
CA GLY A 81 -28.39 -1.51 -3.47
C GLY A 81 -27.70 -2.13 -2.25
N GLY A 82 -26.38 -2.16 -2.21
CA GLY A 82 -25.55 -2.60 -1.09
C GLY A 82 -24.54 -1.56 -0.61
N TYR A 83 -23.94 -1.82 0.52
CA TYR A 83 -22.87 -0.96 1.09
C TYR A 83 -21.47 -1.48 0.78
N ARG A 84 -21.32 -2.66 0.18
CA ARG A 84 -20.04 -3.31 -0.06
C ARG A 84 -19.71 -3.35 -1.54
N GLN A 85 -18.54 -2.85 -1.91
CA GLN A 85 -17.92 -3.11 -3.20
C GLN A 85 -16.87 -4.21 -3.01
N HIS A 86 -17.26 -5.45 -3.33
CA HIS A 86 -16.35 -6.58 -3.26
C HIS A 86 -15.35 -6.58 -4.40
N TYR A 87 -14.14 -7.05 -4.09
CA TYR A 87 -13.10 -7.31 -5.08
C TYR A 87 -12.42 -8.66 -4.82
N PRO A 88 -11.99 -9.36 -5.89
CA PRO A 88 -11.40 -10.68 -5.76
C PRO A 88 -9.98 -10.62 -5.20
N LEU A 89 -9.64 -11.62 -4.39
CA LEU A 89 -8.30 -11.89 -3.91
C LEU A 89 -7.86 -13.29 -4.35
N PHE A 90 -6.58 -13.44 -4.62
CA PHE A 90 -5.97 -14.68 -5.08
C PHE A 90 -4.78 -15.01 -4.21
N ARG A 91 -4.65 -16.29 -3.82
CA ARG A 91 -3.52 -16.78 -3.05
C ARG A 91 -3.00 -18.06 -3.66
N ASP A 92 -1.79 -18.02 -4.16
CA ASP A 92 -1.12 -19.19 -4.68
C ASP A 92 -0.47 -19.98 -3.54
N SER A 93 -0.60 -21.28 -3.58
CA SER A 93 0.02 -22.21 -2.64
C SER A 93 0.79 -23.28 -3.43
N VAL A 94 1.94 -23.67 -2.93
CA VAL A 94 2.72 -24.76 -3.52
C VAL A 94 1.98 -26.07 -3.29
N LEU A 95 1.61 -26.75 -4.36
CA LEU A 95 1.01 -28.09 -4.30
C LEU A 95 2.10 -29.16 -4.29
N SER A 96 3.09 -29.03 -5.16
CA SER A 96 4.25 -29.92 -5.22
C SER A 96 5.43 -29.23 -5.91
N SER A 97 6.62 -29.70 -5.62
CA SER A 97 7.83 -29.33 -6.38
C SER A 97 8.70 -30.56 -6.59
N GLN A 98 9.52 -30.54 -7.65
CA GLN A 98 10.43 -31.62 -7.98
C GLN A 98 11.76 -31.04 -8.47
N LEU A 99 12.84 -31.66 -8.02
CA LEU A 99 14.19 -31.42 -8.53
C LEU A 99 14.90 -32.78 -8.74
N ILE A 100 15.28 -33.05 -9.97
CA ILE A 100 16.06 -34.24 -10.33
C ILE A 100 17.32 -33.77 -11.06
N VAL A 101 18.48 -34.22 -10.64
CA VAL A 101 19.76 -33.91 -11.28
C VAL A 101 20.48 -35.21 -11.59
N ASN A 102 20.80 -35.44 -12.86
CA ASN A 102 21.48 -36.63 -13.36
C ASN A 102 20.82 -37.94 -12.88
N GLY A 103 19.49 -37.96 -12.83
CA GLY A 103 18.70 -39.11 -12.39
C GLY A 103 18.51 -39.22 -10.88
N MET A 104 19.19 -38.42 -10.07
CA MET A 104 19.01 -38.38 -8.59
C MET A 104 17.89 -37.42 -8.24
N SER A 105 16.91 -37.91 -7.45
CA SER A 105 15.84 -37.07 -6.89
C SER A 105 16.27 -36.43 -5.57
N PHE A 106 15.94 -35.18 -5.40
CA PHE A 106 16.20 -34.40 -4.18
C PHE A 106 14.91 -34.08 -3.44
N GLU A 107 15.02 -33.92 -2.13
CA GLU A 107 13.87 -33.72 -1.25
C GLU A 107 13.63 -32.23 -0.96
N SER A 108 12.37 -31.79 -1.16
CA SER A 108 11.98 -30.42 -0.88
C SER A 108 12.17 -30.08 0.61
N LEU A 109 12.64 -28.88 0.90
CA LEU A 109 13.00 -28.32 2.21
C LEU A 109 14.23 -28.96 2.86
N LYS A 110 14.64 -30.13 2.44
CA LYS A 110 15.88 -30.79 2.89
C LYS A 110 17.06 -30.44 1.99
N ASP A 111 16.87 -30.54 0.69
CA ASP A 111 17.92 -30.35 -0.31
C ASP A 111 17.69 -29.13 -1.17
N TYR A 112 16.43 -28.71 -1.36
CA TYR A 112 16.07 -27.54 -2.14
C TYR A 112 14.77 -26.91 -1.64
N MET A 113 14.54 -25.67 -2.06
CA MET A 113 13.27 -24.95 -1.92
C MET A 113 12.92 -24.28 -3.25
N ALA A 114 11.77 -24.66 -3.82
CA ALA A 114 11.19 -23.92 -4.94
C ALA A 114 10.54 -22.63 -4.42
N GLN A 115 10.88 -21.49 -5.02
CA GLN A 115 10.14 -20.25 -4.76
C GLN A 115 8.78 -20.33 -5.44
N SER A 116 7.76 -19.73 -4.82
CA SER A 116 6.42 -19.68 -5.41
C SER A 116 6.49 -19.07 -6.82
N SER A 117 5.94 -19.77 -7.79
CA SER A 117 5.85 -19.34 -9.18
C SER A 117 4.40 -18.99 -9.52
N ASN A 118 4.22 -18.06 -10.45
CA ASN A 118 2.90 -17.65 -10.94
C ASN A 118 2.21 -18.70 -11.81
N TYR A 119 2.89 -19.80 -12.14
CA TYR A 119 2.38 -20.86 -13.03
C TYR A 119 2.91 -22.25 -12.64
N THR A 120 2.14 -23.26 -12.94
CA THR A 120 2.57 -24.67 -12.88
C THR A 120 3.50 -24.95 -14.08
N MET A 121 4.62 -25.63 -13.84
CA MET A 121 5.59 -25.92 -14.90
C MET A 121 6.32 -27.25 -14.70
N GLY A 122 6.80 -27.81 -15.81
CA GLY A 122 7.82 -28.85 -15.88
C GLY A 122 8.85 -28.49 -16.95
N MET A 123 10.13 -28.47 -16.58
CA MET A 123 11.22 -28.11 -17.48
C MET A 123 12.34 -29.13 -17.37
N ALA A 124 12.95 -29.46 -18.51
CA ALA A 124 14.10 -30.34 -18.60
C ALA A 124 15.24 -29.65 -19.34
N PHE A 125 16.43 -29.75 -18.79
CA PHE A 125 17.65 -29.19 -19.36
C PHE A 125 18.74 -30.24 -19.42
N SER A 126 19.53 -30.25 -20.49
CA SER A 126 20.73 -31.12 -20.65
C SER A 126 22.02 -30.38 -20.31
N GLU A 127 21.92 -29.09 -20.11
CA GLU A 127 23.03 -28.20 -19.72
C GLU A 127 22.51 -26.97 -18.97
N PHE A 128 23.39 -26.32 -18.28
CA PHE A 128 23.11 -25.00 -17.65
C PHE A 128 24.32 -24.07 -17.76
N VAL A 129 24.08 -22.78 -17.62
CA VAL A 129 25.13 -21.75 -17.56
C VAL A 129 25.34 -21.32 -16.11
N PHE A 130 26.57 -21.50 -15.62
CA PHE A 130 26.96 -20.91 -14.34
C PHE A 130 27.37 -19.44 -14.55
N ALA A 131 26.70 -18.51 -13.85
CA ALA A 131 26.87 -17.07 -13.99
C ALA A 131 27.29 -16.41 -12.66
N GLY A 132 28.27 -17.01 -11.97
CA GLY A 132 28.84 -16.45 -10.73
C GLY A 132 27.77 -16.17 -9.68
N TYR A 133 27.65 -14.92 -9.21
CA TYR A 133 26.63 -14.49 -8.26
C TYR A 133 25.33 -14.01 -8.91
N GLY A 134 25.28 -13.89 -10.24
CA GLY A 134 24.11 -13.42 -10.98
C GLY A 134 23.73 -11.97 -10.73
N ILE A 135 24.71 -11.15 -10.32
CA ILE A 135 24.52 -9.72 -9.98
C ILE A 135 24.73 -8.87 -11.23
N VAL A 136 23.80 -7.93 -11.46
CA VAL A 136 23.90 -6.92 -12.51
C VAL A 136 23.52 -5.55 -11.92
N ASP A 137 24.51 -4.67 -11.87
CA ASP A 137 24.38 -3.25 -11.54
C ASP A 137 25.53 -2.45 -12.16
N ASP A 138 25.69 -1.19 -11.77
CA ASP A 138 26.75 -0.31 -12.29
C ASP A 138 28.18 -0.76 -11.90
N GLN A 139 28.31 -1.56 -10.83
CA GLN A 139 29.59 -2.04 -10.33
C GLN A 139 29.97 -3.43 -10.88
N ARG A 140 28.95 -4.23 -11.28
CA ARG A 140 29.14 -5.64 -11.62
C ARG A 140 28.12 -6.13 -12.64
N ASN A 141 28.59 -6.96 -13.58
CA ASN A 141 27.73 -7.65 -14.54
C ASN A 141 28.21 -9.10 -14.72
N ASP A 142 27.59 -10.01 -13.98
CA ASP A 142 27.94 -11.45 -14.01
C ASP A 142 27.45 -12.16 -15.28
N TYR A 143 26.63 -11.48 -16.09
CA TYR A 143 26.15 -11.99 -17.37
C TYR A 143 26.90 -11.39 -18.58
N LYS A 144 28.02 -10.67 -18.33
CA LYS A 144 28.81 -10.13 -19.43
C LYS A 144 29.28 -11.29 -20.32
N ASP A 145 29.08 -11.14 -21.61
CA ASP A 145 29.49 -12.09 -22.66
C ASP A 145 28.87 -13.50 -22.54
N LEU A 146 27.75 -13.65 -21.75
CA LEU A 146 27.02 -14.90 -21.62
C LEU A 146 25.70 -14.86 -22.40
N ASP A 147 25.46 -15.85 -23.24
CA ASP A 147 24.12 -16.14 -23.76
C ASP A 147 23.41 -17.13 -22.84
N VAL A 148 22.39 -16.63 -22.13
CA VAL A 148 21.54 -17.42 -21.23
C VAL A 148 20.09 -17.50 -21.71
N THR A 149 19.82 -17.02 -22.90
CA THR A 149 18.48 -17.02 -23.51
C THR A 149 17.91 -18.44 -23.60
N GLY A 150 16.77 -18.65 -22.94
CA GLY A 150 16.08 -19.95 -22.89
C GLY A 150 16.83 -21.04 -22.11
N LYS A 151 17.90 -20.73 -21.40
CA LYS A 151 18.71 -21.70 -20.64
C LYS A 151 18.40 -21.66 -19.14
N LEU A 152 18.77 -22.77 -18.47
CA LEU A 152 18.88 -22.83 -17.04
C LEU A 152 20.14 -22.06 -16.60
N VAL A 153 19.98 -21.12 -15.67
CA VAL A 153 21.08 -20.38 -15.06
C VAL A 153 21.29 -20.84 -13.64
N VAL A 154 22.55 -21.09 -13.26
CA VAL A 154 22.95 -21.42 -11.90
C VAL A 154 23.81 -20.28 -11.36
N VAL A 155 23.45 -19.76 -10.19
CA VAL A 155 24.17 -18.66 -9.52
C VAL A 155 24.40 -18.97 -8.05
N LEU A 156 25.37 -18.30 -7.43
CA LEU A 156 25.62 -18.39 -5.99
C LEU A 156 24.70 -17.43 -5.20
N ASP A 157 24.30 -17.86 -4.01
CA ASP A 157 23.68 -16.98 -3.03
C ASP A 157 24.70 -15.99 -2.44
N GLY A 158 24.20 -14.91 -1.79
CA GLY A 158 25.06 -13.88 -1.19
C GLY A 158 25.79 -13.01 -2.22
N THR A 159 26.98 -12.54 -1.84
CA THR A 159 27.80 -11.60 -2.61
C THR A 159 29.28 -12.00 -2.61
N PRO A 160 30.05 -11.64 -3.65
CA PRO A 160 31.50 -11.81 -3.62
C PRO A 160 32.14 -10.88 -2.58
N GLU A 161 33.36 -11.21 -2.19
CA GLU A 161 34.14 -10.39 -1.27
C GLU A 161 34.33 -8.96 -1.81
N GLY A 162 34.19 -7.96 -0.93
CA GLY A 162 34.36 -6.55 -1.27
C GLY A 162 33.16 -5.90 -2.01
N TYR A 163 32.19 -6.66 -2.50
CA TYR A 163 31.01 -6.09 -3.13
C TYR A 163 29.99 -5.60 -2.10
N LYS A 164 29.55 -4.35 -2.24
CA LYS A 164 28.50 -3.74 -1.42
C LYS A 164 27.40 -3.22 -2.34
N PRO A 165 26.20 -3.80 -2.30
CA PRO A 165 25.09 -3.31 -3.12
C PRO A 165 24.69 -1.89 -2.70
N ALA A 166 24.46 -1.02 -3.69
CA ALA A 166 23.98 0.35 -3.44
C ALA A 166 22.57 0.38 -2.81
N GLN A 167 21.79 -0.70 -2.99
CA GLN A 167 20.44 -0.83 -2.48
C GLN A 167 20.31 -2.08 -1.61
N GLN A 168 19.64 -1.96 -0.47
CA GLN A 168 19.40 -3.06 0.48
C GLN A 168 17.99 -3.66 0.30
N GLY A 169 17.75 -4.79 0.98
CA GLY A 169 16.44 -5.45 1.02
C GLY A 169 16.10 -6.25 -0.24
N MET A 170 14.81 -6.50 -0.46
CA MET A 170 14.31 -7.36 -1.54
C MET A 170 14.71 -6.86 -2.94
N ARG A 171 14.82 -5.55 -3.14
CA ARG A 171 15.20 -4.93 -4.43
C ARG A 171 16.71 -4.84 -4.64
N SER A 172 17.52 -5.27 -3.67
CA SER A 172 18.98 -5.34 -3.85
C SER A 172 19.32 -6.25 -5.03
N PRO A 173 20.27 -5.86 -5.90
CA PRO A 173 20.77 -6.74 -6.97
C PRO A 173 21.33 -8.08 -6.46
N ALA A 174 21.76 -8.11 -5.20
CA ALA A 174 22.30 -9.30 -4.54
C ALA A 174 21.23 -10.19 -3.88
N SER A 175 19.98 -9.73 -3.75
CA SER A 175 18.88 -10.54 -3.22
C SER A 175 18.50 -11.65 -4.20
N TRP A 176 17.87 -12.71 -3.72
CA TRP A 176 17.33 -13.75 -4.60
C TRP A 176 16.41 -13.17 -5.68
N PHE A 177 15.57 -12.19 -5.32
CA PHE A 177 14.67 -11.52 -6.25
C PHE A 177 15.43 -10.67 -7.28
N GLY A 178 16.41 -9.87 -6.83
CA GLY A 178 17.26 -9.08 -7.74
C GLY A 178 18.01 -9.94 -8.75
N LYS A 179 18.58 -11.08 -8.31
CA LYS A 179 19.22 -12.06 -9.20
C LYS A 179 18.25 -12.65 -10.22
N THR A 180 17.02 -12.94 -9.77
CA THR A 180 15.96 -13.42 -10.66
C THR A 180 15.56 -12.38 -11.70
N VAL A 181 15.43 -11.12 -11.31
CA VAL A 181 15.15 -10.00 -12.25
C VAL A 181 16.30 -9.85 -13.25
N SER A 182 17.54 -10.00 -12.82
CA SER A 182 18.71 -9.96 -13.72
C SER A 182 18.66 -11.08 -14.74
N ALA A 183 18.35 -12.31 -14.32
CA ALA A 183 18.18 -13.47 -15.20
C ALA A 183 16.98 -13.28 -16.18
N GLN A 184 15.86 -12.76 -15.70
CA GLN A 184 14.67 -12.43 -16.51
C GLN A 184 15.01 -11.45 -17.64
N LYS A 185 15.72 -10.38 -17.32
CA LYS A 185 16.15 -9.37 -18.32
C LYS A 185 17.07 -9.96 -19.39
N LYS A 186 17.70 -11.10 -19.11
CA LYS A 186 18.53 -11.86 -20.04
C LYS A 186 17.79 -13.05 -20.65
N ALA A 187 16.46 -13.12 -20.47
CA ALA A 187 15.59 -14.18 -21.01
C ALA A 187 15.99 -15.61 -20.59
N ALA A 188 16.55 -15.79 -19.38
CA ALA A 188 16.79 -17.11 -18.81
C ALA A 188 15.47 -17.86 -18.59
N ALA A 189 15.44 -19.17 -18.85
CA ALA A 189 14.24 -19.99 -18.68
C ALA A 189 13.96 -20.37 -17.23
N ALA A 190 15.00 -20.60 -16.41
CA ALA A 190 14.92 -20.95 -15.01
C ALA A 190 16.19 -20.52 -14.26
N VAL A 191 16.10 -20.39 -12.94
CA VAL A 191 17.24 -20.01 -12.09
C VAL A 191 17.38 -21.01 -10.94
N ILE A 192 18.59 -21.51 -10.74
CA ILE A 192 18.99 -22.21 -9.52
C ILE A 192 19.94 -21.30 -8.74
N ILE A 193 19.65 -21.05 -7.47
CA ILE A 193 20.50 -20.32 -6.54
C ILE A 193 21.14 -21.30 -5.59
N VAL A 194 22.44 -21.47 -5.68
CA VAL A 194 23.25 -22.37 -4.82
C VAL A 194 23.59 -21.69 -3.53
N GLY A 195 23.18 -22.27 -2.42
CA GLY A 195 23.46 -21.77 -1.09
C GLY A 195 22.22 -21.72 -0.21
N GLY A 196 22.39 -21.18 1.00
CA GLY A 196 21.36 -21.13 2.01
C GLY A 196 21.43 -22.31 2.99
N ASN A 197 20.83 -22.10 4.15
CA ASN A 197 20.82 -23.11 5.21
C ASN A 197 19.77 -24.17 4.91
N PHE A 198 20.17 -25.40 4.81
CA PHE A 198 19.32 -26.59 4.71
C PHE A 198 19.66 -27.58 5.83
N PRO A 199 18.69 -28.36 6.35
CA PRO A 199 17.27 -28.38 5.97
C PRO A 199 16.53 -27.12 6.44
N ARG A 200 15.51 -26.72 5.68
CA ARG A 200 14.64 -25.60 6.03
C ARG A 200 13.38 -26.12 6.72
N ARG A 201 12.83 -25.32 7.65
CA ARG A 201 11.51 -25.60 8.18
C ARG A 201 10.45 -25.30 7.11
N ALA A 202 9.41 -26.14 7.06
CA ALA A 202 8.25 -25.85 6.26
C ALA A 202 7.69 -24.49 6.73
N GLY A 203 7.80 -23.47 5.91
CA GLY A 203 6.91 -22.32 5.99
C GLY A 203 5.50 -22.82 5.67
N GLY A 204 4.44 -22.08 6.01
CA GLY A 204 3.06 -22.52 5.88
C GLY A 204 2.59 -22.94 4.47
N GLY A 205 3.46 -23.12 3.49
CA GLY A 205 3.15 -23.59 2.13
C GLY A 205 2.21 -22.68 1.33
N GLN A 206 1.65 -21.67 1.97
CA GLN A 206 0.72 -20.70 1.40
C GLN A 206 1.47 -19.41 1.07
N GLY A 207 1.25 -18.90 -0.15
CA GLY A 207 1.70 -17.57 -0.55
C GLY A 207 0.88 -16.45 0.09
N ASN A 208 1.24 -15.23 -0.22
CA ASN A 208 0.46 -14.05 0.18
C ASN A 208 -0.76 -13.86 -0.72
N TRP A 209 -1.79 -13.24 -0.18
CA TRP A 209 -2.91 -12.77 -0.97
C TRP A 209 -2.45 -11.68 -1.96
N ASN A 210 -3.15 -11.59 -3.07
CA ASN A 210 -2.91 -10.60 -4.11
C ASN A 210 -4.24 -10.24 -4.78
N ILE A 211 -4.40 -9.00 -5.20
CA ILE A 211 -5.58 -8.54 -5.95
C ILE A 211 -5.57 -9.03 -7.41
N ARG A 212 -4.44 -9.47 -7.91
CA ARG A 212 -4.30 -9.93 -9.29
C ARG A 212 -4.09 -11.45 -9.33
N GLY A 213 -4.97 -12.16 -10.04
CA GLY A 213 -4.83 -13.59 -10.29
C GLY A 213 -3.67 -13.94 -11.21
N TYR A 214 -3.20 -12.97 -12.00
CA TYR A 214 -2.09 -13.14 -12.93
C TYR A 214 -1.14 -11.96 -12.85
N SER A 215 0.16 -12.25 -12.91
CA SER A 215 1.17 -11.22 -13.10
C SER A 215 1.34 -10.91 -14.58
N ALA A 216 1.44 -9.63 -14.94
CA ALA A 216 1.76 -9.19 -16.30
C ALA A 216 3.20 -9.55 -16.71
N SER A 217 4.07 -9.85 -15.74
CA SER A 217 5.47 -10.20 -15.94
C SER A 217 5.68 -11.66 -15.59
N VAL A 218 6.14 -12.45 -16.57
CA VAL A 218 6.56 -13.84 -16.35
C VAL A 218 7.97 -13.82 -15.77
N MET A 219 8.09 -14.27 -14.52
CA MET A 219 9.39 -14.46 -13.86
C MET A 219 9.86 -15.89 -14.11
N PRO A 220 11.16 -16.12 -14.37
CA PRO A 220 11.69 -17.48 -14.41
C PRO A 220 11.49 -18.16 -13.04
N PRO A 221 11.15 -19.47 -13.00
CA PRO A 221 11.08 -20.21 -11.75
C PRO A 221 12.44 -20.25 -11.07
N VAL A 222 12.42 -20.18 -9.74
CA VAL A 222 13.63 -20.13 -8.91
C VAL A 222 13.65 -21.29 -7.94
N PHE A 223 14.77 -22.00 -7.90
CA PHE A 223 15.07 -23.06 -6.94
C PHE A 223 16.31 -22.67 -6.15
N THR A 224 16.17 -22.49 -4.85
CA THR A 224 17.34 -22.39 -3.96
C THR A 224 17.75 -23.80 -3.55
N VAL A 225 19.00 -24.14 -3.66
CA VAL A 225 19.49 -25.51 -3.48
C VAL A 225 20.65 -25.58 -2.49
N SER A 226 20.74 -26.75 -1.82
CA SER A 226 21.83 -27.08 -0.91
C SER A 226 23.13 -27.35 -1.63
N GLU A 227 24.19 -27.42 -0.87
CA GLU A 227 25.53 -27.82 -1.32
C GLU A 227 25.56 -29.20 -1.93
N THR A 228 24.77 -30.14 -1.41
CA THR A 228 24.64 -31.49 -1.97
C THR A 228 24.12 -31.48 -3.39
N VAL A 229 23.12 -30.62 -3.66
CA VAL A 229 22.60 -30.46 -5.03
C VAL A 229 23.64 -29.79 -5.94
N ALA A 230 24.37 -28.81 -5.42
CA ALA A 230 25.44 -28.14 -6.18
C ALA A 230 26.55 -29.12 -6.61
N ALA A 231 26.95 -30.03 -5.72
CA ALA A 231 27.91 -31.09 -6.05
C ALA A 231 27.35 -32.02 -7.16
N ALA A 232 26.08 -32.38 -7.13
CA ALA A 232 25.44 -33.18 -8.18
C ALA A 232 25.34 -32.43 -9.53
N LEU A 233 25.15 -31.11 -9.51
CA LEU A 233 25.10 -30.25 -10.68
C LEU A 233 26.48 -30.06 -11.34
N MET A 234 27.51 -29.77 -10.57
CA MET A 234 28.80 -29.27 -11.03
C MET A 234 29.97 -30.23 -10.77
N GLY A 235 29.70 -31.34 -10.11
CA GLY A 235 30.75 -32.32 -9.74
C GLY A 235 31.83 -31.69 -8.85
N PRO A 236 33.12 -32.02 -9.07
CA PRO A 236 34.24 -31.51 -8.26
C PRO A 236 34.33 -29.96 -8.19
N ASP A 237 33.83 -29.25 -9.21
CA ASP A 237 33.79 -27.80 -9.22
C ASP A 237 32.73 -27.27 -8.22
N GLY A 238 31.64 -28.01 -8.00
CA GLY A 238 30.63 -27.67 -7.00
C GLY A 238 31.22 -27.68 -5.58
N GLU A 239 32.00 -28.67 -5.22
CA GLU A 239 32.69 -28.75 -3.93
C GLU A 239 33.69 -27.59 -3.73
N LYS A 240 34.45 -27.26 -4.80
CA LYS A 240 35.42 -26.14 -4.77
C LYS A 240 34.74 -24.78 -4.63
N ILE A 241 33.60 -24.57 -5.31
CA ILE A 241 32.83 -23.34 -5.25
C ILE A 241 32.40 -23.07 -3.81
N LEU A 242 31.93 -24.07 -3.10
CA LEU A 242 31.38 -23.93 -1.75
C LEU A 242 32.47 -23.65 -0.69
N THR A 243 33.65 -24.25 -0.85
CA THR A 243 34.80 -24.01 0.03
C THR A 243 35.48 -22.65 -0.19
N ASN A 244 35.40 -22.09 -1.41
CA ASN A 244 36.16 -20.90 -1.83
C ASN A 244 35.33 -19.80 -2.49
N ALA A 245 34.00 -19.87 -2.40
CA ALA A 245 33.09 -18.98 -3.13
C ALA A 245 33.28 -17.48 -2.85
N LYS A 246 33.83 -17.11 -1.69
CA LYS A 246 34.10 -15.71 -1.33
C LYS A 246 35.36 -15.17 -1.99
N THR A 247 36.38 -16.01 -2.17
CA THR A 247 37.73 -15.61 -2.66
C THR A 247 38.01 -16.04 -4.09
N ASN A 248 37.39 -17.13 -4.57
CA ASN A 248 37.57 -17.66 -5.91
C ASN A 248 36.22 -17.92 -6.58
N VAL A 249 35.62 -16.89 -7.14
CA VAL A 249 34.44 -17.04 -7.99
C VAL A 249 34.89 -17.74 -9.27
N PRO A 250 34.37 -18.95 -9.58
CA PRO A 250 34.71 -19.61 -10.83
C PRO A 250 34.31 -18.75 -12.01
N SER A 251 35.09 -18.85 -13.08
CA SER A 251 34.71 -18.24 -14.34
C SER A 251 33.36 -18.81 -14.81
N ALA A 252 32.55 -17.94 -15.38
CA ALA A 252 31.30 -18.36 -16.02
C ALA A 252 31.58 -19.42 -17.11
N LYS A 253 30.83 -20.52 -17.05
CA LYS A 253 30.94 -21.60 -18.07
C LYS A 253 29.65 -22.42 -18.14
N THR A 254 29.51 -23.16 -19.24
CA THR A 254 28.44 -24.11 -19.40
C THR A 254 28.84 -25.48 -18.83
N TYR A 255 27.93 -26.09 -18.08
CA TYR A 255 28.03 -27.42 -17.53
C TYR A 255 27.03 -28.35 -18.22
N LYS A 256 27.41 -29.62 -18.41
CA LYS A 256 26.54 -30.70 -18.87
C LYS A 256 25.95 -31.38 -17.63
N ALA A 257 24.64 -31.34 -17.49
CA ALA A 257 23.90 -32.05 -16.47
C ALA A 257 22.44 -32.17 -16.91
N ASN A 258 21.82 -33.31 -16.70
CA ASN A 258 20.38 -33.49 -16.91
C ASN A 258 19.65 -32.97 -15.69
N VAL A 259 18.92 -31.87 -15.83
CA VAL A 259 18.17 -31.21 -14.72
C VAL A 259 16.71 -31.18 -15.08
N ASN A 260 15.85 -31.80 -14.24
CA ASN A 260 14.41 -31.68 -14.34
C ASN A 260 13.88 -30.86 -13.16
N LEU A 261 13.17 -29.78 -13.46
CA LEU A 261 12.51 -28.90 -12.53
C LEU A 261 11.00 -29.06 -12.68
N GLY A 262 10.31 -29.33 -11.58
CA GLY A 262 8.85 -29.40 -11.53
C GLY A 262 8.31 -28.47 -10.44
N PHE A 263 7.21 -27.80 -10.74
CA PHE A 263 6.49 -26.97 -9.78
C PHE A 263 5.00 -26.98 -10.13
N ALA A 264 4.17 -27.32 -9.14
CA ALA A 264 2.74 -27.22 -9.26
C ALA A 264 2.19 -26.34 -8.15
N LYS A 265 1.24 -25.47 -8.49
CA LYS A 265 0.52 -24.62 -7.55
C LYS A 265 -0.97 -24.87 -7.62
N THR A 266 -1.65 -24.50 -6.54
CA THR A 266 -3.09 -24.29 -6.53
C THR A 266 -3.36 -22.84 -6.16
N THR A 267 -4.44 -22.27 -6.70
CA THR A 267 -4.86 -20.90 -6.40
C THR A 267 -6.16 -20.94 -5.61
N THR A 268 -6.13 -20.40 -4.40
CA THR A 268 -7.32 -20.16 -3.59
C THR A 268 -7.84 -18.78 -3.93
N THR A 269 -9.14 -18.67 -4.14
CA THR A 269 -9.82 -17.38 -4.30
C THR A 269 -10.46 -16.94 -2.99
N GLY A 270 -10.41 -15.64 -2.73
CA GLY A 270 -11.07 -14.98 -1.62
C GLY A 270 -11.67 -13.66 -2.10
N SER A 271 -12.16 -12.87 -1.18
CA SER A 271 -12.61 -11.51 -1.46
C SER A 271 -12.37 -10.61 -0.25
N ALA A 272 -12.28 -9.31 -0.53
CA ALA A 272 -12.41 -8.25 0.45
C ALA A 272 -13.38 -7.20 -0.10
N ALA A 273 -13.72 -6.20 0.69
CA ALA A 273 -14.68 -5.19 0.26
C ALA A 273 -14.29 -3.79 0.75
N ASN A 274 -14.59 -2.79 -0.06
CA ASN A 274 -14.74 -1.41 0.40
C ASN A 274 -16.15 -1.22 0.95
N ILE A 275 -16.33 -0.40 1.98
CA ILE A 275 -17.64 -0.10 2.57
C ILE A 275 -18.03 1.32 2.15
N LEU A 276 -19.17 1.47 1.50
CA LEU A 276 -19.61 2.67 0.81
C LEU A 276 -20.97 3.14 1.32
N GLY A 277 -21.05 4.37 1.82
CA GLY A 277 -22.28 5.03 2.18
C GLY A 277 -22.41 6.39 1.50
N VAL A 278 -23.61 6.76 1.05
CA VAL A 278 -23.86 7.99 0.33
C VAL A 278 -24.78 8.93 1.09
N VAL A 279 -24.37 10.16 1.23
CA VAL A 279 -25.26 11.29 1.51
C VAL A 279 -25.55 11.98 0.19
N GLU A 280 -26.75 11.74 -0.37
CA GLU A 280 -27.16 12.30 -1.65
C GLU A 280 -27.28 13.82 -1.57
N GLY A 281 -26.74 14.50 -2.57
CA GLY A 281 -26.80 15.96 -2.73
C GLY A 281 -28.17 16.47 -3.12
N THR A 282 -28.28 17.80 -3.25
CA THR A 282 -29.53 18.48 -3.66
C THR A 282 -29.50 18.84 -5.16
N ASP A 283 -29.14 20.08 -5.50
CA ASP A 283 -29.16 20.61 -6.87
C ASP A 283 -27.96 20.17 -7.73
N LYS A 284 -26.90 19.61 -7.12
CA LYS A 284 -25.69 19.10 -7.79
C LYS A 284 -25.45 17.61 -7.44
N LYS A 285 -26.53 16.84 -7.24
CA LYS A 285 -26.47 15.45 -6.75
C LYS A 285 -25.62 14.50 -7.62
N ASP A 286 -25.44 14.81 -8.90
CA ASP A 286 -24.66 14.01 -9.85
C ASP A 286 -23.15 14.35 -9.83
N GLU A 287 -22.74 15.34 -9.03
CA GLU A 287 -21.35 15.68 -8.76
C GLU A 287 -20.96 15.15 -7.38
N TRP A 288 -19.68 14.73 -7.19
CA TRP A 288 -19.25 13.95 -6.04
C TRP A 288 -18.07 14.56 -5.30
N VAL A 289 -18.13 14.45 -3.98
CA VAL A 289 -16.98 14.51 -3.07
C VAL A 289 -16.78 13.11 -2.52
N ILE A 290 -15.57 12.60 -2.53
CA ILE A 290 -15.23 11.29 -1.96
C ILE A 290 -14.39 11.52 -0.71
N VAL A 291 -14.79 10.92 0.41
CA VAL A 291 -14.06 10.94 1.68
C VAL A 291 -13.61 9.52 1.97
N THR A 292 -12.30 9.31 2.12
CA THR A 292 -11.72 7.98 2.31
C THR A 292 -10.87 7.86 3.57
N ALA A 293 -10.80 6.66 4.08
CA ALA A 293 -9.86 6.14 5.06
C ALA A 293 -9.74 4.62 4.86
N HIS A 294 -8.65 3.98 5.31
CA HIS A 294 -8.63 2.53 5.27
C HIS A 294 -9.04 1.92 6.60
N TYR A 295 -9.73 0.78 6.56
CA TYR A 295 -10.22 0.13 7.78
C TYR A 295 -9.49 -1.18 8.11
N ASP A 296 -8.64 -1.66 7.20
CA ASP A 296 -7.71 -2.74 7.49
C ASP A 296 -6.48 -2.28 8.27
N HIS A 297 -5.73 -3.24 8.82
CA HIS A 297 -4.40 -3.05 9.38
C HIS A 297 -3.61 -4.35 9.27
N VAL A 298 -2.43 -4.44 9.87
CA VAL A 298 -1.48 -5.54 9.65
C VAL A 298 -1.81 -6.86 10.37
N GLY A 299 -2.91 -6.92 11.12
CA GLY A 299 -3.43 -8.16 11.70
C GLY A 299 -2.70 -8.67 12.93
N MET A 300 -2.55 -9.99 13.01
CA MET A 300 -1.85 -10.68 14.08
C MET A 300 -0.50 -11.23 13.60
N ARG A 301 0.56 -11.01 14.37
CA ARG A 301 1.89 -11.54 14.06
C ARG A 301 2.52 -12.12 15.31
N ASN A 302 2.98 -13.37 15.27
CA ASN A 302 3.62 -14.06 16.40
C ASN A 302 2.78 -14.02 17.71
N GLY A 303 1.46 -14.14 17.59
CA GLY A 303 0.52 -14.10 18.72
C GLY A 303 0.22 -12.70 19.27
N ASN A 304 0.79 -11.64 18.71
CA ASN A 304 0.49 -10.26 19.08
C ASN A 304 -0.52 -9.64 18.11
N ILE A 305 -1.47 -8.91 18.65
CA ILE A 305 -2.43 -8.12 17.88
C ILE A 305 -1.78 -6.76 17.58
N TYR A 306 -1.85 -6.35 16.32
CA TYR A 306 -1.50 -5.01 15.86
C TYR A 306 -2.80 -4.23 15.73
N TYR A 307 -3.10 -3.41 16.73
CA TYR A 307 -4.42 -2.80 16.87
C TYR A 307 -4.72 -1.74 15.81
N GLY A 308 -3.69 -1.03 15.30
CA GLY A 308 -3.87 0.00 14.29
C GLY A 308 -4.88 1.07 14.72
N ALA A 309 -4.66 1.68 15.90
CA ALA A 309 -5.59 2.67 16.41
C ALA A 309 -5.44 4.02 15.70
N ASP A 310 -4.19 4.44 15.46
CA ASP A 310 -3.94 5.61 14.63
C ASP A 310 -3.93 5.23 13.16
N ASP A 311 -3.31 4.10 12.81
CA ASP A 311 -3.14 3.55 11.47
C ASP A 311 -4.15 2.41 11.17
N ASP A 312 -5.26 2.58 10.49
CA ASP A 312 -5.95 3.85 10.27
C ASP A 312 -7.34 3.81 10.92
N GLY A 313 -7.38 3.27 12.16
CA GLY A 313 -8.60 3.36 12.98
C GLY A 313 -9.06 4.81 13.14
N SER A 314 -8.10 5.76 13.30
CA SER A 314 -8.40 7.17 13.50
C SER A 314 -9.09 7.80 12.29
N GLY A 315 -8.64 7.51 11.08
CA GLY A 315 -9.30 7.93 9.85
C GLY A 315 -10.65 7.26 9.67
N THR A 316 -10.71 5.94 9.84
CA THR A 316 -11.95 5.16 9.70
C THR A 316 -13.09 5.70 10.57
N VAL A 317 -12.85 5.93 11.87
CA VAL A 317 -13.92 6.46 12.75
C VAL A 317 -14.23 7.92 12.47
N SER A 318 -13.28 8.69 11.93
CA SER A 318 -13.54 10.06 11.47
C SER A 318 -14.45 10.09 10.24
N VAL A 319 -14.30 9.14 9.31
CA VAL A 319 -15.22 8.97 8.18
C VAL A 319 -16.64 8.65 8.67
N ILE A 320 -16.78 7.75 9.68
CA ILE A 320 -18.08 7.43 10.30
C ILE A 320 -18.72 8.65 10.93
N GLU A 321 -17.97 9.42 11.74
CA GLU A 321 -18.50 10.63 12.40
C GLU A 321 -18.90 11.73 11.40
N MET A 322 -18.11 11.92 10.35
CA MET A 322 -18.47 12.86 9.29
C MET A 322 -19.71 12.42 8.53
N ALA A 323 -19.86 11.12 8.25
CA ALA A 323 -21.06 10.58 7.61
C ALA A 323 -22.31 10.87 8.45
N GLU A 324 -22.24 10.66 9.76
CA GLU A 324 -23.31 10.99 10.70
C GLU A 324 -23.64 12.50 10.70
N ALA A 325 -22.64 13.37 10.75
CA ALA A 325 -22.80 14.82 10.74
C ALA A 325 -23.50 15.32 9.45
N PHE A 326 -23.12 14.79 8.29
CA PHE A 326 -23.75 15.13 7.02
C PHE A 326 -25.15 14.55 6.89
N ALA A 327 -25.38 13.34 7.41
CA ALA A 327 -26.74 12.74 7.45
C ALA A 327 -27.70 13.57 8.32
N LYS A 328 -27.26 14.03 9.50
CA LYS A 328 -28.00 14.95 10.36
C LYS A 328 -28.33 16.26 9.62
N ALA A 329 -27.33 16.83 8.92
CA ALA A 329 -27.54 18.02 8.12
C ALA A 329 -28.63 17.80 7.03
N LYS A 330 -28.55 16.68 6.32
CA LYS A 330 -29.53 16.32 5.29
C LYS A 330 -30.95 16.14 5.88
N ALA A 331 -31.07 15.45 7.00
CA ALA A 331 -32.35 15.22 7.67
C ALA A 331 -33.03 16.54 8.11
N GLU A 332 -32.23 17.57 8.45
CA GLU A 332 -32.73 18.90 8.79
C GLU A 332 -32.91 19.84 7.58
N GLY A 333 -32.85 19.32 6.35
CA GLY A 333 -32.97 20.11 5.12
C GLY A 333 -31.80 21.07 4.85
N LYS A 334 -30.64 20.78 5.44
CA LYS A 334 -29.36 21.51 5.28
C LYS A 334 -28.27 20.64 4.67
N GLY A 335 -28.68 19.63 3.89
CA GLY A 335 -27.77 18.72 3.21
C GLY A 335 -26.85 19.40 2.21
N PRO A 336 -25.81 18.70 1.74
CA PRO A 336 -24.86 19.22 0.76
C PRO A 336 -25.53 19.39 -0.62
N ARG A 337 -24.97 20.26 -1.46
CA ARG A 337 -25.40 20.41 -2.85
C ARG A 337 -24.93 19.22 -3.71
N ARG A 338 -23.63 18.82 -3.57
CA ARG A 338 -23.06 17.62 -4.20
C ARG A 338 -23.29 16.41 -3.32
N SER A 339 -23.41 15.26 -3.93
CA SER A 339 -23.40 14.00 -3.21
C SER A 339 -22.01 13.76 -2.59
N ILE A 340 -22.02 13.13 -1.40
CA ILE A 340 -20.78 12.75 -0.72
C ILE A 340 -20.76 11.23 -0.61
N LEU A 341 -19.71 10.62 -1.13
CA LEU A 341 -19.41 9.22 -0.94
C LEU A 341 -18.44 9.10 0.25
N PHE A 342 -18.92 8.50 1.33
CA PHE A 342 -18.09 8.05 2.45
C PHE A 342 -17.66 6.62 2.16
N MET A 343 -16.36 6.40 2.04
CA MET A 343 -15.83 5.10 1.66
C MET A 343 -14.67 4.72 2.57
N THR A 344 -14.82 3.61 3.30
CA THR A 344 -13.68 2.99 3.96
C THR A 344 -13.18 1.85 3.10
N VAL A 345 -11.89 1.89 2.76
CA VAL A 345 -11.26 0.93 1.87
C VAL A 345 -10.49 -0.14 2.64
N SER A 346 -10.24 -1.29 2.03
CA SER A 346 -9.46 -2.38 2.61
C SER A 346 -8.25 -2.72 1.74
N GLY A 347 -7.25 -3.40 2.32
CA GLY A 347 -6.05 -3.81 1.62
C GLY A 347 -5.07 -2.67 1.33
N GLU A 348 -5.16 -1.57 2.09
CA GLU A 348 -4.17 -0.49 2.04
C GLU A 348 -2.79 -1.02 2.38
N GLU A 349 -2.68 -1.76 3.48
CA GLU A 349 -1.46 -2.37 4.04
C GLU A 349 -0.80 -3.42 3.10
N HIS A 350 -1.54 -3.89 2.14
CA HIS A 350 -1.09 -4.83 1.10
C HIS A 350 -0.77 -4.15 -0.25
N GLY A 351 -0.85 -2.82 -0.30
CA GLY A 351 -0.54 -2.01 -1.47
C GLY A 351 -1.75 -1.37 -2.12
N LEU A 352 -2.59 -0.73 -1.32
CA LEU A 352 -3.70 0.15 -1.73
C LEU A 352 -4.78 -0.59 -2.56
N TRP A 353 -5.09 -1.85 -2.22
CA TRP A 353 -5.92 -2.69 -3.09
C TRP A 353 -7.34 -2.18 -3.29
N GLY A 354 -8.00 -1.79 -2.20
CA GLY A 354 -9.40 -1.35 -2.26
C GLY A 354 -9.59 -0.05 -3.02
N SER A 355 -8.74 0.93 -2.77
CA SER A 355 -8.77 2.20 -3.51
C SER A 355 -8.37 2.03 -4.97
N ALA A 356 -7.39 1.17 -5.28
CA ALA A 356 -7.04 0.82 -6.66
C ALA A 356 -8.22 0.16 -7.38
N HIS A 357 -8.90 -0.80 -6.70
CA HIS A 357 -10.07 -1.45 -7.27
C HIS A 357 -11.19 -0.44 -7.56
N TYR A 358 -11.47 0.48 -6.62
CA TYR A 358 -12.49 1.51 -6.84
C TYR A 358 -12.10 2.46 -7.97
N ALA A 359 -10.85 2.92 -8.02
CA ALA A 359 -10.38 3.83 -9.06
C ALA A 359 -10.40 3.20 -10.47
N ASP A 360 -10.20 1.88 -10.56
CA ASP A 360 -10.28 1.13 -11.83
C ASP A 360 -11.72 0.70 -12.17
N ASN A 361 -12.60 0.54 -11.16
CA ASN A 361 -13.99 0.12 -11.30
C ASN A 361 -14.92 1.06 -10.52
N PRO A 362 -14.96 2.36 -10.85
CA PRO A 362 -15.70 3.35 -10.09
C PRO A 362 -17.21 3.13 -10.24
N ILE A 363 -17.94 3.16 -9.12
CA ILE A 363 -19.39 3.08 -9.11
C ILE A 363 -20.01 4.41 -9.57
N TYR A 364 -19.36 5.51 -9.19
CA TYR A 364 -19.72 6.86 -9.60
C TYR A 364 -18.66 7.44 -10.52
N PRO A 365 -19.06 8.14 -11.61
CA PRO A 365 -18.16 8.62 -12.63
C PRO A 365 -17.06 9.53 -12.06
N LEU A 366 -15.78 9.18 -12.31
CA LEU A 366 -14.64 9.95 -11.80
C LEU A 366 -14.61 11.38 -12.39
N GLU A 367 -15.10 11.57 -13.61
CA GLU A 367 -15.22 12.89 -14.23
C GLU A 367 -16.18 13.83 -13.50
N LYS A 368 -17.11 13.26 -12.71
CA LYS A 368 -18.04 14.00 -11.86
C LYS A 368 -17.53 14.16 -10.42
N THR A 369 -16.38 13.60 -10.09
CA THR A 369 -15.77 13.72 -8.78
C THR A 369 -14.91 14.98 -8.70
N THR A 370 -15.24 15.89 -7.78
CA THR A 370 -14.50 17.15 -7.61
C THR A 370 -13.21 16.99 -6.81
N VAL A 371 -13.21 16.09 -5.81
CA VAL A 371 -12.06 15.87 -4.93
C VAL A 371 -12.19 14.53 -4.20
N ASN A 372 -11.06 13.92 -3.89
CA ASN A 372 -10.93 12.90 -2.85
C ASN A 372 -10.23 13.51 -1.63
N LEU A 373 -10.84 13.34 -0.46
CA LEU A 373 -10.32 13.73 0.85
C LEU A 373 -9.95 12.46 1.59
N ASN A 374 -8.66 12.13 1.63
CA ASN A 374 -8.15 10.91 2.27
C ASN A 374 -7.61 11.22 3.66
N ILE A 375 -8.02 10.42 4.62
CA ILE A 375 -7.57 10.51 6.02
C ILE A 375 -6.79 9.23 6.31
N ASP A 376 -5.60 9.40 6.84
CA ASP A 376 -4.78 8.27 7.27
C ASP A 376 -3.84 8.75 8.37
N MET A 377 -4.07 8.27 9.59
CA MET A 377 -3.39 8.67 10.81
C MET A 377 -3.59 10.16 11.17
N ILE A 378 -4.60 10.45 11.97
CA ILE A 378 -4.87 11.80 12.48
C ILE A 378 -5.04 11.87 14.01
N GLY A 379 -4.81 10.75 14.71
CA GLY A 379 -5.06 10.60 16.15
C GLY A 379 -3.85 10.85 17.06
N ARG A 380 -2.63 10.95 16.51
CA ARG A 380 -1.38 11.08 17.29
C ARG A 380 -0.62 12.35 16.96
N VAL A 381 0.55 12.50 17.57
CA VAL A 381 1.54 13.51 17.23
C VAL A 381 2.76 12.81 16.67
N GLY A 382 3.18 13.17 15.47
CA GLY A 382 4.34 12.61 14.80
C GLY A 382 5.64 12.89 15.57
N SER A 383 6.62 12.00 15.41
CA SER A 383 7.90 12.07 16.13
C SER A 383 8.64 13.41 15.96
N GLU A 384 8.42 14.10 14.86
CA GLU A 384 9.03 15.40 14.58
C GLU A 384 8.50 16.52 15.48
N TYR A 385 7.24 16.43 15.93
CA TYR A 385 6.58 17.44 16.75
C TYR A 385 6.58 17.12 18.24
N GLN A 386 6.90 15.91 18.66
CA GLN A 386 6.95 15.52 20.09
C GLN A 386 7.92 16.34 20.92
N LYS A 387 8.86 17.06 20.31
CA LYS A 387 9.85 17.94 20.97
C LYS A 387 9.38 19.38 21.12
N ILE A 388 8.25 19.78 20.50
CA ILE A 388 7.88 21.20 20.32
C ILE A 388 6.73 21.59 21.23
N ASP A 389 6.01 20.75 21.83
CA ASP A 389 4.82 20.93 22.66
C ASP A 389 3.68 20.02 22.15
N ASP A 390 3.11 19.23 23.04
CA ASP A 390 1.96 18.34 22.76
C ASP A 390 0.70 19.12 22.32
N SER A 391 0.71 20.45 22.43
CA SER A 391 -0.35 21.34 21.95
C SER A 391 -0.24 21.72 20.48
N ALA A 392 0.76 21.23 19.74
CA ALA A 392 0.96 21.56 18.33
C ALA A 392 -0.26 21.17 17.48
N ASN A 393 -1.13 22.15 17.22
CA ASN A 393 -2.30 22.01 16.35
C ASN A 393 -1.85 21.96 14.89
N TYR A 394 -1.22 20.88 14.49
CA TYR A 394 -0.80 20.67 13.11
C TYR A 394 -1.50 19.45 12.49
N VAL A 395 -1.57 19.45 11.21
CA VAL A 395 -1.82 18.29 10.37
C VAL A 395 -1.00 18.46 9.09
N TYR A 396 -0.33 17.41 8.67
CA TYR A 396 0.26 17.42 7.33
C TYR A 396 -0.83 17.25 6.30
N ILE A 397 -0.75 18.00 5.22
CA ILE A 397 -1.59 17.79 4.07
C ILE A 397 -0.73 17.64 2.81
N ILE A 398 -1.18 16.78 1.92
CA ILE A 398 -0.72 16.69 0.56
C ILE A 398 -1.90 17.09 -0.33
N GLY A 399 -1.76 18.19 -1.06
CA GLY A 399 -2.83 18.85 -1.79
C GLY A 399 -2.86 20.35 -1.52
N ASP A 400 -3.83 21.07 -2.05
CA ASP A 400 -3.97 22.52 -1.85
C ASP A 400 -5.28 22.87 -1.14
N ASP A 401 -5.18 23.30 0.14
CA ASP A 401 -6.25 23.95 0.89
C ASP A 401 -5.78 25.31 1.40
N LYS A 402 -6.41 26.39 0.93
CA LYS A 402 -5.96 27.77 1.20
C LYS A 402 -6.46 28.36 2.54
N LYS A 403 -7.24 27.64 3.34
CA LYS A 403 -7.99 28.23 4.47
C LYS A 403 -7.37 28.03 5.86
N LEU A 404 -6.34 27.20 6.02
CA LEU A 404 -5.76 26.82 7.31
C LEU A 404 -4.24 26.89 7.29
N THR A 405 -3.63 27.10 8.46
CA THR A 405 -2.17 26.94 8.60
C THR A 405 -1.85 25.46 8.59
N LEU A 406 -1.63 24.93 7.40
CA LEU A 406 -1.40 23.52 7.14
C LEU A 406 0.07 23.29 6.84
N ASP A 407 0.66 22.23 7.39
CA ASP A 407 2.02 21.85 7.07
C ASP A 407 2.04 21.11 5.73
N ARG A 408 2.65 21.72 4.74
CA ARG A 408 2.76 21.19 3.36
C ARG A 408 4.12 20.58 3.05
N LYS A 409 4.90 20.26 4.06
CA LYS A 409 6.26 19.73 3.92
C LYS A 409 6.33 18.56 2.92
N TYR A 410 5.33 17.69 2.94
CA TYR A 410 5.30 16.48 2.12
C TYR A 410 4.70 16.69 0.71
N ASN A 411 4.38 17.93 0.34
CA ASN A 411 4.06 18.27 -1.07
C ASN A 411 5.30 18.34 -1.97
N ASP A 412 6.50 18.27 -1.41
CA ASP A 412 7.73 18.27 -2.19
C ASP A 412 7.83 16.97 -3.01
N PRO A 413 7.89 17.03 -4.36
CA PRO A 413 8.10 15.84 -5.19
C PRO A 413 9.39 15.06 -4.88
N LYS A 414 10.32 15.68 -4.16
CA LYS A 414 11.59 15.09 -3.70
C LYS A 414 11.52 14.58 -2.27
N ASP A 415 10.34 14.54 -1.65
CA ASP A 415 10.20 13.99 -0.30
C ASP A 415 10.83 12.59 -0.23
N PRO A 416 11.89 12.41 0.59
CA PRO A 416 12.56 11.11 0.71
C PRO A 416 11.67 10.02 1.29
N ASN A 417 10.63 10.39 2.04
CA ASN A 417 9.66 9.46 2.62
C ASN A 417 8.62 9.00 1.58
N ARG A 418 8.48 9.75 0.48
CA ARG A 418 7.53 9.46 -0.61
C ARG A 418 6.08 9.30 -0.13
N PHE A 419 5.63 10.09 0.84
CA PHE A 419 4.28 9.98 1.41
C PHE A 419 3.17 10.16 0.39
N TYR A 420 3.41 10.91 -0.69
CA TYR A 420 2.45 11.04 -1.80
C TYR A 420 1.99 9.69 -2.39
N TYR A 421 2.81 8.62 -2.27
CA TYR A 421 2.55 7.30 -2.86
C TYR A 421 2.11 6.26 -1.82
N ARG A 422 1.88 6.65 -0.56
CA ARG A 422 1.81 5.71 0.55
C ARG A 422 0.44 5.58 1.19
N SER A 423 -0.60 6.19 0.62
CA SER A 423 -1.97 5.99 1.08
C SER A 423 -2.97 6.10 -0.09
N ASP A 424 -4.21 5.81 0.15
CA ASP A 424 -5.28 5.57 -0.83
C ASP A 424 -5.58 6.73 -1.78
N HIS A 425 -5.25 7.98 -1.39
CA HIS A 425 -5.36 9.16 -2.27
C HIS A 425 -4.57 9.01 -3.57
N TYR A 426 -3.49 8.21 -3.54
CA TYR A 426 -2.62 8.05 -4.71
C TYR A 426 -3.37 7.48 -5.92
N ASN A 427 -4.21 6.46 -5.73
CA ASN A 427 -4.98 5.85 -6.80
C ASN A 427 -5.98 6.82 -7.45
N PHE A 428 -6.53 7.76 -6.69
CA PHE A 428 -7.37 8.83 -7.23
C PHE A 428 -6.54 9.88 -7.96
N ALA A 429 -5.38 10.24 -7.42
CA ALA A 429 -4.46 11.19 -8.05
C ALA A 429 -3.94 10.67 -9.40
N GLU A 430 -3.62 9.37 -9.52
CA GLU A 430 -3.26 8.73 -10.79
C GLU A 430 -4.35 8.86 -11.86
N LYS A 431 -5.61 8.85 -11.44
CA LYS A 431 -6.75 9.06 -12.36
C LYS A 431 -7.01 10.55 -12.66
N GLY A 432 -6.22 11.47 -12.10
CA GLY A 432 -6.38 12.92 -12.30
C GLY A 432 -7.50 13.54 -11.45
N ILE A 433 -7.90 12.89 -10.35
CA ILE A 433 -8.80 13.48 -9.37
C ILE A 433 -7.99 14.37 -8.43
N PRO A 434 -8.40 15.64 -8.17
CA PRO A 434 -7.82 16.45 -7.13
C PRO A 434 -7.90 15.75 -5.77
N ILE A 435 -6.83 15.74 -5.00
CA ILE A 435 -6.77 15.05 -3.71
C ILE A 435 -6.33 16.00 -2.58
N ILE A 436 -6.74 15.66 -1.36
CA ILE A 436 -6.09 16.12 -0.14
C ILE A 436 -5.88 14.91 0.74
N PHE A 437 -4.65 14.73 1.19
CA PHE A 437 -4.27 13.70 2.15
C PHE A 437 -3.97 14.35 3.51
N TYR A 438 -4.69 13.93 4.53
CA TYR A 438 -4.55 14.41 5.91
C TYR A 438 -3.81 13.37 6.73
N PHE A 439 -2.73 13.80 7.40
CA PHE A 439 -1.78 12.91 8.04
C PHE A 439 -1.12 13.58 9.26
N ASN A 440 -0.85 12.84 10.32
CA ASN A 440 -0.18 13.39 11.51
C ASN A 440 1.33 13.10 11.57
N GLY A 441 1.86 12.38 10.60
CA GLY A 441 3.25 11.92 10.62
C GLY A 441 3.40 10.57 11.31
N VAL A 442 4.56 9.93 11.09
CA VAL A 442 4.89 8.63 11.67
C VAL A 442 5.33 8.79 13.12
N HIS A 443 4.91 7.89 13.99
CA HIS A 443 5.30 7.79 15.39
C HIS A 443 5.93 6.42 15.71
N LYS A 444 6.49 6.27 16.92
CA LYS A 444 7.23 5.05 17.32
C LYS A 444 6.41 3.76 17.32
N ASP A 445 5.09 3.89 17.46
CA ASP A 445 4.18 2.74 17.49
C ASP A 445 3.61 2.37 16.10
N TYR A 446 3.99 3.10 15.02
CA TYR A 446 3.56 2.81 13.66
C TYR A 446 3.92 1.38 13.25
N HIS A 447 2.94 0.60 12.79
CA HIS A 447 3.06 -0.84 12.50
C HIS A 447 3.62 -1.66 13.68
N GLN A 448 3.28 -1.28 14.93
CA GLN A 448 3.65 -1.99 16.14
C GLN A 448 2.40 -2.35 16.96
N PRO A 449 2.47 -3.41 17.80
CA PRO A 449 1.37 -3.77 18.71
C PRO A 449 1.00 -2.64 19.69
N GLY A 450 1.88 -1.66 19.82
CA GLY A 450 1.70 -0.51 20.70
C GLY A 450 0.84 0.62 20.12
N ASP A 451 0.34 0.53 18.89
CA ASP A 451 -0.61 1.49 18.34
C ASP A 451 -2.03 1.17 18.82
N THR A 452 -2.33 1.61 20.04
CA THR A 452 -3.54 1.27 20.80
C THR A 452 -4.45 2.48 21.05
N PRO A 453 -5.79 2.28 21.19
CA PRO A 453 -6.75 3.36 21.37
C PRO A 453 -6.49 4.27 22.57
N ASP A 454 -5.89 3.76 23.64
CA ASP A 454 -5.57 4.53 24.86
C ASP A 454 -4.49 5.60 24.64
N LYS A 455 -3.70 5.48 23.56
CA LYS A 455 -2.64 6.45 23.22
C LYS A 455 -3.07 7.56 22.28
N ILE A 456 -4.30 7.54 21.82
CA ILE A 456 -4.84 8.56 20.89
C ILE A 456 -5.12 9.87 21.61
N ASN A 457 -4.74 10.98 21.00
CA ASN A 457 -5.10 12.32 21.45
C ASN A 457 -6.46 12.72 20.86
N TYR A 458 -7.53 12.28 21.50
CA TYR A 458 -8.90 12.49 21.02
C TYR A 458 -9.29 13.95 20.83
N PRO A 459 -8.92 14.91 21.73
CA PRO A 459 -9.18 16.32 21.49
C PRO A 459 -8.50 16.89 20.24
N LEU A 460 -7.30 16.40 19.90
CA LEU A 460 -6.59 16.80 18.70
C LEU A 460 -7.20 16.13 17.46
N MET A 461 -7.54 14.85 17.57
CA MET A 461 -8.22 14.08 16.52
C MET A 461 -9.57 14.72 16.15
N GLU A 462 -10.37 15.15 17.15
CA GLU A 462 -11.62 15.90 16.93
C GLU A 462 -11.38 17.15 16.07
N LYS A 463 -10.36 17.95 16.41
CA LYS A 463 -10.02 19.16 15.64
C LYS A 463 -9.67 18.83 14.19
N ARG A 464 -8.89 17.78 13.98
CA ARG A 464 -8.48 17.33 12.63
C ARG A 464 -9.66 16.77 11.85
N ALA A 465 -10.49 15.92 12.45
CA ALA A 465 -11.71 15.40 11.81
C ALA A 465 -12.67 16.53 11.43
N ARG A 466 -12.85 17.54 12.30
CA ARG A 466 -13.63 18.75 11.98
C ARG A 466 -13.02 19.57 10.86
N LEU A 467 -11.70 19.64 10.75
CA LEU A 467 -11.02 20.28 9.63
C LEU A 467 -11.43 19.60 8.31
N VAL A 468 -11.31 18.26 8.23
CA VAL A 468 -11.71 17.50 7.04
C VAL A 468 -13.20 17.71 6.74
N PHE A 469 -14.06 17.69 7.77
CA PHE A 469 -15.48 17.99 7.62
C PHE A 469 -15.72 19.37 6.99
N PHE A 470 -15.03 20.43 7.45
CA PHE A 470 -15.19 21.76 6.86
C PHE A 470 -14.72 21.81 5.41
N THR A 471 -13.64 21.12 5.08
CA THR A 471 -13.19 21.01 3.68
C THR A 471 -14.23 20.25 2.84
N ALA A 472 -14.74 19.11 3.32
CA ALA A 472 -15.80 18.37 2.63
C ALA A 472 -17.07 19.23 2.47
N TRP A 473 -17.46 19.99 3.50
CA TRP A 473 -18.60 20.90 3.43
C TRP A 473 -18.43 21.98 2.35
N GLU A 474 -17.26 22.60 2.29
CA GLU A 474 -16.95 23.60 1.27
C GLU A 474 -16.97 23.00 -0.14
N MET A 475 -16.31 21.85 -0.33
CA MET A 475 -16.24 21.17 -1.63
C MET A 475 -17.61 20.71 -2.10
N ALA A 476 -18.46 20.26 -1.18
CA ALA A 476 -19.81 19.83 -1.50
C ALA A 476 -20.77 21.01 -1.81
N ASN A 477 -20.49 22.22 -1.33
CA ASN A 477 -21.43 23.36 -1.44
C ASN A 477 -20.98 24.48 -2.38
N ARG A 478 -19.73 24.50 -2.84
CA ARG A 478 -19.24 25.51 -3.78
C ARG A 478 -19.89 25.41 -5.15
N ASP A 479 -19.89 26.50 -5.93
CA ASP A 479 -20.56 26.52 -7.22
C ASP A 479 -19.85 25.64 -8.26
N GLU A 480 -18.54 25.71 -8.35
CA GLU A 480 -17.78 25.01 -9.38
C GLU A 480 -17.01 23.83 -8.79
N MET A 481 -16.84 22.78 -9.58
CA MET A 481 -15.87 21.71 -9.29
C MET A 481 -14.45 22.28 -9.26
N LEU A 482 -13.53 21.60 -8.58
CA LEU A 482 -12.11 21.95 -8.65
C LEU A 482 -11.59 21.77 -10.07
N LYS A 483 -10.77 22.71 -10.50
CA LYS A 483 -10.03 22.58 -11.75
C LYS A 483 -8.95 21.52 -11.58
N ARG A 484 -8.87 20.61 -12.52
CA ARG A 484 -7.85 19.58 -12.56
C ARG A 484 -6.58 20.09 -13.18
N ASP A 485 -5.45 19.83 -12.53
CA ASP A 485 -4.12 20.15 -13.09
C ASP A 485 -3.62 19.01 -13.99
N ILE A 486 -4.09 17.79 -13.75
CA ILE A 486 -3.78 16.59 -14.53
C ILE A 486 -5.09 16.11 -15.21
N PRO A 487 -5.08 15.83 -16.53
CA PRO A 487 -6.25 15.26 -17.21
C PRO A 487 -6.64 13.91 -16.61
N LEU A 488 -7.95 13.57 -16.67
CA LEU A 488 -8.40 12.22 -16.32
C LEU A 488 -7.73 11.19 -17.22
N THR A 489 -7.18 10.16 -16.59
CA THR A 489 -6.73 8.95 -17.28
C THR A 489 -7.86 7.93 -17.32
N LYS A 490 -8.06 7.31 -18.49
CA LYS A 490 -9.06 6.26 -18.67
C LYS A 490 -8.60 4.95 -18.06
#